data_3ad3dabc2b658ce2761cca7b14f7ebfe
#
_entry.id   3ad3dabc2b658ce2761cca7b14f7ebfe
#
_cell.length_a   1.000
_cell.length_b   1.000
_cell.length_c   1.000
_cell.angle_alpha   90.00
_cell.angle_beta   90.00
_cell.angle_gamma   90.00
#
_symmetry.space_group_name_H-M   'P 1'
#
loop_
_entity.id
_entity.type
_entity.pdbx_description
1 polymer ?
#
loop_
_entity_poly.entity_id
_entity_poly.type
_entity_poly.pdbx_seq_one_letter_code
_entity_poly.pdbx_strand_id
1 'polypeptide(L)'
;GKKLNVYLGIDPTATKIHLGNAVALRKLQQLVGLGHNVTFLIGDATALIGDTSDKYNERPVLTPEEINENFKNYKNQASKILDFSKVTIKFNSEWLNKLSFTDTIKLAQNFSFGDFASRELVKKRLADKKRVGLHEALYPAMQGYDSYFLDTDIQIGGADQTFNMQAGRILQKNLRGKESFIIVTGY
;
A
#
# COMPACT_ATOMS: atom_id res chain seq x y z
N GLY A 1 -21.39 4.99 -17.02
CA GLY A 1 -20.78 5.74 -15.92
C GLY A 1 -19.31 6.03 -16.21
N LYS A 2 -18.69 6.90 -15.41
CA LYS A 2 -17.24 7.19 -15.54
C LYS A 2 -16.42 5.96 -15.12
N LYS A 3 -15.41 5.60 -15.92
CA LYS A 3 -14.40 4.62 -15.49
C LYS A 3 -13.51 5.25 -14.42
N LEU A 4 -13.32 4.54 -13.34
CA LEU A 4 -12.50 4.96 -12.20
C LEU A 4 -11.17 4.18 -12.20
N ASN A 5 -10.10 4.84 -11.74
CA ASN A 5 -8.82 4.21 -11.47
C ASN A 5 -8.85 3.64 -10.06
N VAL A 6 -8.81 2.34 -9.95
CA VAL A 6 -8.90 1.60 -8.70
C VAL A 6 -7.64 0.78 -8.51
N TYR A 7 -7.09 0.74 -7.30
CA TYR A 7 -6.01 -0.17 -7.01
C TYR A 7 -6.11 -0.86 -5.65
N LEU A 8 -5.51 -2.02 -5.57
CA LEU A 8 -5.17 -2.75 -4.36
C LEU A 8 -3.66 -2.99 -4.39
N GLY A 9 -2.97 -2.53 -3.35
CA GLY A 9 -1.54 -2.77 -3.16
C GLY A 9 -1.29 -3.90 -2.17
N ILE A 10 -0.28 -4.70 -2.45
CA ILE A 10 0.25 -5.69 -1.51
C ILE A 10 1.76 -5.62 -1.46
N ASP A 11 2.32 -5.73 -0.27
CA ASP A 11 3.73 -6.04 -0.07
C ASP A 11 3.88 -7.57 -0.03
N PRO A 12 4.70 -8.17 -0.91
CA PRO A 12 4.86 -9.62 -0.96
C PRO A 12 5.77 -10.13 0.17
N THR A 13 5.37 -9.86 1.42
CA THR A 13 6.11 -10.19 2.64
C THR A 13 5.74 -11.57 3.21
N ALA A 14 4.76 -12.24 2.62
CA ALA A 14 4.33 -13.58 3.01
C ALA A 14 3.97 -14.43 1.78
N THR A 15 4.14 -15.72 1.89
CA THR A 15 3.86 -16.69 0.82
C THR A 15 2.41 -17.16 0.75
N LYS A 16 1.63 -16.89 1.80
CA LYS A 16 0.25 -17.41 1.93
C LYS A 16 -0.77 -16.28 2.00
N ILE A 17 -1.86 -16.43 1.26
CA ILE A 17 -3.04 -15.58 1.34
C ILE A 17 -3.91 -16.07 2.50
N HIS A 18 -4.31 -15.17 3.37
CA HIS A 18 -5.31 -15.43 4.41
C HIS A 18 -6.69 -14.86 4.01
N LEU A 19 -7.70 -15.12 4.80
CA LEU A 19 -9.08 -14.75 4.50
C LEU A 19 -9.25 -13.23 4.31
N GLY A 20 -8.57 -12.41 5.10
CA GLY A 20 -8.61 -10.94 4.95
C GLY A 20 -8.13 -10.47 3.57
N ASN A 21 -7.06 -11.06 3.03
CA ASN A 21 -6.62 -10.78 1.65
C ASN A 21 -7.69 -11.20 0.63
N ALA A 22 -8.34 -12.36 0.84
CA ALA A 22 -9.37 -12.85 -0.06
C ALA A 22 -10.59 -11.91 -0.15
N VAL A 23 -10.97 -11.26 0.95
CA VAL A 23 -12.06 -10.27 0.98
C VAL A 23 -11.70 -9.08 0.10
N ALA A 24 -10.49 -8.53 0.24
CA ALA A 24 -10.03 -7.40 -0.58
C ALA A 24 -9.94 -7.78 -2.07
N LEU A 25 -9.43 -8.97 -2.40
CA LEU A 25 -9.38 -9.48 -3.77
C LEU A 25 -10.78 -9.66 -4.38
N ARG A 26 -11.75 -10.15 -3.63
CA ARG A 26 -13.15 -10.26 -4.09
C ARG A 26 -13.76 -8.88 -4.37
N LYS A 27 -13.46 -7.87 -3.52
CA LYS A 27 -13.91 -6.51 -3.75
C LYS A 27 -13.28 -5.95 -5.04
N LEU A 28 -11.99 -6.18 -5.24
CA LEU A 28 -11.30 -5.78 -6.46
C LEU A 28 -11.91 -6.44 -7.70
N GLN A 29 -12.22 -7.74 -7.64
CA GLN A 29 -12.88 -8.48 -8.73
C GLN A 29 -14.27 -7.92 -9.07
N GLN A 30 -15.04 -7.46 -8.07
CA GLN A 30 -16.32 -6.79 -8.31
C GLN A 30 -16.14 -5.52 -9.15
N LEU A 31 -15.10 -4.72 -8.85
CA LEU A 31 -14.81 -3.48 -9.60
C LEU A 31 -14.28 -3.76 -11.01
N VAL A 32 -13.56 -4.87 -11.20
CA VAL A 32 -13.24 -5.40 -12.54
C VAL A 32 -14.53 -5.69 -13.32
N GLY A 33 -15.48 -6.40 -12.71
CA GLY A 33 -16.77 -6.74 -13.32
C GLY A 33 -17.62 -5.51 -13.69
N LEU A 34 -17.46 -4.41 -12.95
CA LEU A 34 -18.11 -3.12 -13.25
C LEU A 34 -17.40 -2.31 -14.35
N GLY A 35 -16.30 -2.81 -14.89
CA GLY A 35 -15.58 -2.20 -16.01
C GLY A 35 -14.66 -1.04 -15.64
N HIS A 36 -14.25 -0.93 -14.38
CA HIS A 36 -13.28 0.09 -13.95
C HIS A 36 -11.85 -0.27 -14.37
N ASN A 37 -10.95 0.72 -14.38
CA ASN A 37 -9.52 0.52 -14.60
C ASN A 37 -8.91 0.01 -13.30
N VAL A 38 -8.59 -1.27 -13.24
CA VAL A 38 -8.12 -1.91 -12.01
C VAL A 38 -6.63 -2.21 -12.10
N THR A 39 -5.88 -1.76 -11.10
CA THR A 39 -4.46 -2.05 -10.92
C THR A 39 -4.26 -2.93 -9.68
N PHE A 40 -3.50 -4.00 -9.85
CA PHE A 40 -2.97 -4.80 -8.76
C PHE A 40 -1.50 -4.39 -8.56
N LEU A 41 -1.24 -3.68 -7.47
CA LEU A 41 0.06 -3.08 -7.20
C LEU A 41 0.90 -4.00 -6.32
N ILE A 42 2.12 -4.26 -6.76
CA ILE A 42 3.12 -4.99 -5.98
C ILE A 42 4.06 -3.97 -5.34
N GLY A 43 4.06 -3.95 -4.02
CA GLY A 43 4.94 -3.11 -3.23
C GLY A 43 6.32 -3.73 -3.06
N ASP A 44 7.06 -3.90 -4.15
CA ASP A 44 8.40 -4.49 -4.10
C ASP A 44 9.43 -3.52 -3.48
N ALA A 45 9.33 -2.22 -3.74
CA ALA A 45 10.17 -1.22 -3.07
C ALA A 45 9.72 -1.00 -1.61
N THR A 46 8.41 -0.99 -1.32
CA THR A 46 7.91 -0.83 0.04
C THR A 46 8.15 -2.06 0.91
N ALA A 47 8.19 -3.27 0.32
CA ALA A 47 8.51 -4.49 1.04
C ALA A 47 9.93 -4.49 1.62
N LEU A 48 10.87 -3.76 1.01
CA LEU A 48 12.23 -3.57 1.55
C LEU A 48 12.26 -2.78 2.87
N ILE A 49 11.26 -1.91 3.08
CA ILE A 49 11.10 -1.14 4.32
C ILE A 49 10.25 -1.93 5.32
N GLY A 50 9.19 -2.54 4.84
CA GLY A 50 8.20 -3.27 5.61
C GLY A 50 7.20 -2.37 6.32
N ASP A 51 5.91 -2.64 6.11
CA ASP A 51 4.84 -2.00 6.88
C ASP A 51 4.80 -2.55 8.31
N THR A 52 4.84 -1.64 9.26
CA THR A 52 4.72 -1.97 10.69
C THR A 52 3.35 -1.63 11.28
N SER A 53 2.39 -1.29 10.43
CA SER A 53 1.03 -0.89 10.83
C SER A 53 0.35 -1.89 11.75
N ASP A 54 0.61 -3.19 11.52
CA ASP A 54 0.02 -4.33 12.22
C ASP A 54 1.03 -5.12 13.08
N LYS A 55 2.27 -4.60 13.27
CA LYS A 55 3.35 -5.34 13.95
C LYS A 55 3.87 -4.61 15.18
N TYR A 56 4.09 -5.40 16.22
CA TYR A 56 4.72 -4.95 17.47
C TYR A 56 6.26 -4.93 17.38
N ASN A 57 6.84 -5.59 16.39
CA ASN A 57 8.28 -5.63 16.14
C ASN A 57 8.58 -5.21 14.70
N GLU A 58 9.82 -4.75 14.46
CA GLU A 58 10.31 -4.51 13.08
C GLU A 58 10.22 -5.80 12.25
N ARG A 59 9.94 -5.65 10.96
CA ARG A 59 10.02 -6.76 10.02
C ARG A 59 11.46 -6.98 9.56
N PRO A 60 11.87 -8.23 9.32
CA PRO A 60 13.12 -8.48 8.63
C PRO A 60 13.04 -7.91 7.20
N VAL A 61 14.14 -7.35 6.74
CA VAL A 61 14.28 -6.86 5.36
C VAL A 61 14.40 -8.07 4.45
N LEU A 62 13.54 -8.14 3.42
CA LEU A 62 13.56 -9.20 2.41
C LEU A 62 14.54 -8.86 1.28
N THR A 63 15.07 -9.88 0.62
CA THR A 63 15.84 -9.70 -0.61
C THR A 63 14.90 -9.53 -1.81
N PRO A 64 15.36 -8.93 -2.93
CA PRO A 64 14.57 -8.85 -4.15
C PRO A 64 14.13 -10.23 -4.69
N GLU A 65 14.95 -11.25 -4.52
CA GLU A 65 14.66 -12.63 -4.92
C GLU A 65 13.51 -13.22 -4.11
N GLU A 66 13.53 -13.04 -2.78
CA GLU A 66 12.44 -13.45 -1.88
C GLU A 66 11.14 -12.73 -2.19
N ILE A 67 11.20 -11.44 -2.49
CA ILE A 67 10.04 -10.62 -2.89
C ILE A 67 9.41 -11.19 -4.17
N ASN A 68 10.24 -11.52 -5.18
CA ASN A 68 9.76 -12.05 -6.45
C ASN A 68 9.15 -13.45 -6.29
N GLU A 69 9.75 -14.32 -5.49
CA GLU A 69 9.20 -15.65 -5.20
C GLU A 69 7.88 -15.56 -4.44
N ASN A 70 7.83 -14.74 -3.41
CA ASN A 70 6.61 -14.50 -2.65
C ASN A 70 5.48 -13.97 -3.54
N PHE A 71 5.79 -13.04 -4.45
CA PHE A 71 4.81 -12.53 -5.40
C PHE A 71 4.27 -13.62 -6.33
N LYS A 72 5.12 -14.49 -6.89
CA LYS A 72 4.67 -15.61 -7.74
C LYS A 72 3.69 -16.50 -6.98
N ASN A 73 4.03 -16.86 -5.75
CA ASN A 73 3.18 -17.68 -4.89
C ASN A 73 1.85 -16.99 -4.57
N TYR A 74 1.90 -15.68 -4.25
CA TYR A 74 0.72 -14.88 -4.00
C TYR A 74 -0.20 -14.82 -5.23
N LYS A 75 0.35 -14.52 -6.41
CA LYS A 75 -0.39 -14.44 -7.66
C LYS A 75 -1.10 -15.77 -7.98
N ASN A 76 -0.42 -16.90 -7.82
CA ASN A 76 -1.02 -18.22 -8.06
C ASN A 76 -2.24 -18.48 -7.16
N GLN A 77 -2.18 -18.08 -5.90
CA GLN A 77 -3.31 -18.22 -4.98
C GLN A 77 -4.42 -17.22 -5.30
N ALA A 78 -4.07 -15.96 -5.56
CA ALA A 78 -5.00 -14.86 -5.87
C ALA A 78 -5.75 -15.09 -7.19
N SER A 79 -5.17 -15.82 -8.15
CA SER A 79 -5.79 -16.15 -9.44
C SER A 79 -7.06 -16.99 -9.32
N LYS A 80 -7.29 -17.61 -8.15
CA LYS A 80 -8.56 -18.31 -7.85
C LYS A 80 -9.72 -17.35 -7.58
N ILE A 81 -9.42 -16.07 -7.32
CA ILE A 81 -10.41 -15.04 -6.90
C ILE A 81 -10.43 -13.89 -7.90
N LEU A 82 -9.27 -13.47 -8.40
CA LEU A 82 -9.08 -12.31 -9.26
C LEU A 82 -8.65 -12.75 -10.67
N ASP A 83 -9.38 -12.29 -11.68
CA ASP A 83 -9.05 -12.49 -13.09
C ASP A 83 -7.92 -11.53 -13.52
N PHE A 84 -6.69 -11.99 -13.44
CA PHE A 84 -5.51 -11.22 -13.80
C PHE A 84 -5.42 -10.84 -15.29
N SER A 85 -6.24 -11.45 -16.17
CA SER A 85 -6.28 -11.03 -17.58
C SER A 85 -6.95 -9.65 -17.78
N LYS A 86 -7.71 -9.21 -16.79
CA LYS A 86 -8.46 -7.94 -16.80
C LYS A 86 -7.89 -6.88 -15.85
N VAL A 87 -6.75 -7.15 -15.27
CA VAL A 87 -6.12 -6.31 -14.25
C VAL A 87 -4.71 -5.93 -14.68
N THR A 88 -4.35 -4.67 -14.54
CA THR A 88 -2.98 -4.23 -14.78
C THR A 88 -2.12 -4.54 -13.54
N ILE A 89 -1.02 -5.25 -13.73
CA ILE A 89 -0.03 -5.47 -12.66
C ILE A 89 1.04 -4.39 -12.77
N LYS A 90 1.35 -3.74 -11.65
CA LYS A 90 2.41 -2.72 -11.54
C LYS A 90 3.29 -3.00 -10.32
N PHE A 91 4.53 -2.55 -10.40
CA PHE A 91 5.51 -2.63 -9.31
C PHE A 91 5.87 -1.21 -8.88
N ASN A 92 5.82 -0.91 -7.59
CA ASN A 92 6.06 0.47 -7.14
C ASN A 92 7.54 0.88 -7.21
N SER A 93 8.46 -0.04 -7.35
CA SER A 93 9.85 0.25 -7.70
C SER A 93 9.98 1.01 -9.04
N GLU A 94 9.03 0.85 -9.97
CA GLU A 94 9.03 1.55 -11.26
C GLU A 94 9.06 3.08 -11.11
N TRP A 95 8.55 3.62 -10.02
CA TRP A 95 8.52 5.06 -9.74
C TRP A 95 9.21 5.44 -8.45
N LEU A 96 9.12 4.65 -7.37
CA LEU A 96 9.74 5.00 -6.09
C LEU A 96 11.27 5.07 -6.20
N ASN A 97 11.88 4.15 -6.95
CA ASN A 97 13.33 4.14 -7.16
C ASN A 97 13.85 5.32 -8.02
N LYS A 98 12.95 6.07 -8.64
CA LYS A 98 13.30 7.27 -9.44
C LYS A 98 13.21 8.55 -8.64
N LEU A 99 12.65 8.52 -7.44
CA LEU A 99 12.59 9.68 -6.57
C LEU A 99 13.99 10.06 -6.10
N SER A 100 14.34 11.32 -6.30
CA SER A 100 15.54 11.87 -5.70
C SER A 100 15.34 12.05 -4.19
N PHE A 101 16.45 12.24 -3.47
CA PHE A 101 16.38 12.58 -2.05
C PHE A 101 15.55 13.85 -1.81
N THR A 102 15.70 14.86 -2.68
CA THR A 102 14.92 16.08 -2.62
C THR A 102 13.43 15.84 -2.82
N ASP A 103 13.05 14.95 -3.76
CA ASP A 103 11.64 14.60 -3.98
C ASP A 103 11.05 13.87 -2.77
N THR A 104 11.82 13.00 -2.14
CA THR A 104 11.43 12.30 -0.91
C THR A 104 11.16 13.29 0.23
N ILE A 105 12.02 14.32 0.39
CA ILE A 105 11.80 15.38 1.39
C ILE A 105 10.51 16.15 1.08
N LYS A 106 10.28 16.53 -0.18
CA LYS A 106 9.05 17.24 -0.58
C LYS A 106 7.80 16.41 -0.34
N LEU A 107 7.85 15.10 -0.57
CA LEU A 107 6.75 14.22 -0.22
C LEU A 107 6.51 14.19 1.28
N ALA A 108 7.57 14.03 2.07
CA ALA A 108 7.49 13.96 3.53
C ALA A 108 6.91 15.25 4.15
N GLN A 109 7.08 16.42 3.52
CA GLN A 109 6.50 17.70 3.97
C GLN A 109 4.96 17.70 4.03
N ASN A 110 4.29 16.77 3.35
CA ASN A 110 2.82 16.63 3.39
C ASN A 110 2.32 15.91 4.65
N PHE A 111 3.21 15.38 5.48
CA PHE A 111 2.86 14.52 6.61
C PHE A 111 3.46 15.02 7.91
N SER A 112 2.76 14.75 9.02
CA SER A 112 3.25 15.04 10.36
C SER A 112 3.85 13.79 10.99
N PHE A 113 5.08 13.90 11.51
CA PHE A 113 5.66 12.84 12.33
C PHE A 113 4.83 12.57 13.59
N GLY A 114 4.20 13.62 14.15
CA GLY A 114 3.30 13.49 15.30
C GLY A 114 2.11 12.57 15.00
N ASP A 115 1.53 12.67 13.80
CA ASP A 115 0.42 11.81 13.38
C ASP A 115 0.90 10.34 13.26
N PHE A 116 2.08 10.11 12.69
CA PHE A 116 2.68 8.78 12.65
C PHE A 116 2.93 8.22 14.06
N ALA A 117 3.53 9.02 14.94
CA ALA A 117 3.87 8.60 16.30
C ALA A 117 2.63 8.38 17.19
N SER A 118 1.48 8.99 16.86
CA SER A 118 0.22 8.83 17.56
C SER A 118 -0.51 7.52 17.27
N ARG A 119 -0.11 6.77 16.23
CA ARG A 119 -0.67 5.46 15.90
C ARG A 119 -0.51 4.51 17.08
N GLU A 120 -1.54 3.74 17.39
CA GLU A 120 -1.62 2.92 18.61
C GLU A 120 -0.38 2.03 18.82
N LEU A 121 0.02 1.26 17.81
CA LEU A 121 1.17 0.36 17.92
C LEU A 121 2.50 1.11 17.97
N VAL A 122 2.64 2.22 17.26
CA VAL A 122 3.85 3.06 17.31
C VAL A 122 3.98 3.67 18.70
N LYS A 123 2.89 4.27 19.21
CA LYS A 123 2.83 4.85 20.55
C LYS A 123 3.17 3.81 21.63
N LYS A 124 2.63 2.60 21.52
CA LYS A 124 2.93 1.49 22.44
C LYS A 124 4.41 1.10 22.39
N ARG A 125 4.99 0.94 21.18
CA ARG A 125 6.41 0.63 21.03
C ARG A 125 7.31 1.70 21.65
N LEU A 126 6.98 2.99 21.46
CA LEU A 126 7.71 4.12 22.07
C LEU A 126 7.59 4.09 23.59
N ALA A 127 6.40 3.85 24.14
CA ALA A 127 6.19 3.72 25.59
C ALA A 127 6.98 2.56 26.19
N ASP A 128 7.06 1.43 25.49
CA ASP A 128 7.82 0.24 25.87
C ASP A 128 9.32 0.37 25.57
N LYS A 129 9.81 1.56 25.20
CA LYS A 129 11.21 1.85 24.82
C LYS A 129 11.74 0.92 23.71
N LYS A 130 10.87 0.42 22.87
CA LYS A 130 11.25 -0.35 21.68
C LYS A 130 11.64 0.59 20.55
N ARG A 131 12.56 0.11 19.72
CA ARG A 131 12.99 0.86 18.54
C ARG A 131 11.82 1.07 17.58
N VAL A 132 11.67 2.31 17.09
CA VAL A 132 10.85 2.68 15.95
C VAL A 132 11.80 3.32 14.93
N GLY A 133 11.97 2.67 13.80
CA GLY A 133 12.90 3.13 12.77
C GLY A 133 12.36 4.35 12.02
N LEU A 134 13.22 5.32 11.69
CA LEU A 134 12.82 6.50 10.92
C LEU A 134 12.27 6.12 9.53
N HIS A 135 12.81 5.05 8.91
CA HIS A 135 12.32 4.52 7.64
C HIS A 135 10.84 4.10 7.70
N GLU A 136 10.36 3.61 8.86
CA GLU A 136 8.97 3.24 9.05
C GLU A 136 8.03 4.45 8.95
N ALA A 137 8.50 5.64 9.36
CA ALA A 137 7.74 6.88 9.24
C ALA A 137 7.58 7.35 7.78
N LEU A 138 8.44 6.88 6.87
CA LEU A 138 8.35 7.19 5.45
C LEU A 138 7.38 6.26 4.69
N TYR A 139 7.04 5.11 5.25
CA TYR A 139 6.18 4.13 4.58
C TYR A 139 4.83 4.72 4.14
N PRO A 140 4.08 5.45 4.98
CA PRO A 140 2.82 6.07 4.55
C PRO A 140 2.99 7.05 3.39
N ALA A 141 4.11 7.79 3.34
CA ALA A 141 4.39 8.72 2.24
C ALA A 141 4.66 7.97 0.93
N MET A 142 5.32 6.81 0.98
CA MET A 142 5.56 5.96 -0.19
C MET A 142 4.24 5.38 -0.73
N GLN A 143 3.40 4.82 0.12
CA GLN A 143 2.07 4.34 -0.28
C GLN A 143 1.17 5.48 -0.77
N GLY A 144 1.28 6.65 -0.17
CA GLY A 144 0.61 7.87 -0.65
C GLY A 144 1.06 8.24 -2.07
N TYR A 145 2.34 8.12 -2.35
CA TYR A 145 2.88 8.40 -3.68
C TYR A 145 2.44 7.36 -4.72
N ASP A 146 2.30 6.09 -4.34
CA ASP A 146 1.70 5.06 -5.21
C ASP A 146 0.31 5.50 -5.68
N SER A 147 -0.53 5.96 -4.76
CA SER A 147 -1.87 6.47 -5.08
C SER A 147 -1.82 7.68 -6.02
N TYR A 148 -0.92 8.62 -5.76
CA TYR A 148 -0.71 9.80 -6.62
C TYR A 148 -0.22 9.40 -8.02
N PHE A 149 0.78 8.53 -8.12
CA PHE A 149 1.36 8.09 -9.40
C PHE A 149 0.33 7.35 -10.26
N LEU A 150 -0.49 6.50 -9.66
CA LEU A 150 -1.56 5.76 -10.33
C LEU A 150 -2.80 6.61 -10.66
N ASP A 151 -2.80 7.90 -10.35
CA ASP A 151 -3.97 8.79 -10.50
C ASP A 151 -5.25 8.17 -9.92
N THR A 152 -5.15 7.67 -8.71
CA THR A 152 -6.17 6.85 -8.07
C THR A 152 -7.45 7.61 -7.78
N ASP A 153 -8.59 7.02 -8.12
CA ASP A 153 -9.92 7.44 -7.65
C ASP A 153 -10.30 6.66 -6.38
N ILE A 154 -10.01 5.36 -6.34
CA ILE A 154 -10.35 4.48 -5.21
C ILE A 154 -9.18 3.57 -4.87
N GLN A 155 -8.77 3.58 -3.60
CA GLN A 155 -7.85 2.60 -3.03
C GLN A 155 -8.61 1.59 -2.17
N ILE A 156 -8.28 0.30 -2.29
CA ILE A 156 -8.85 -0.78 -1.48
C ILE A 156 -7.77 -1.29 -0.52
N GLY A 157 -8.17 -1.56 0.71
CA GLY A 157 -7.28 -2.17 1.70
C GLY A 157 -8.01 -2.64 2.94
N GLY A 158 -7.32 -3.37 3.81
CA GLY A 158 -7.81 -3.77 5.12
C GLY A 158 -7.94 -2.58 6.08
N ALA A 159 -8.62 -2.78 7.20
CA ALA A 159 -8.80 -1.76 8.23
C ALA A 159 -7.47 -1.29 8.84
N ASP A 160 -6.49 -2.18 8.94
CA ASP A 160 -5.11 -1.91 9.38
C ASP A 160 -4.39 -0.91 8.45
N GLN A 161 -4.78 -0.84 7.17
CA GLN A 161 -4.20 0.03 6.15
C GLN A 161 -4.82 1.43 6.10
N THR A 162 -5.84 1.72 6.92
CA THR A 162 -6.59 2.98 6.84
C THR A 162 -5.70 4.21 6.92
N PHE A 163 -4.73 4.23 7.84
CA PHE A 163 -3.79 5.36 7.98
C PHE A 163 -2.96 5.56 6.71
N ASN A 164 -2.40 4.51 6.16
CA ASN A 164 -1.59 4.57 4.95
C ASN A 164 -2.42 4.96 3.72
N MET A 165 -3.67 4.47 3.62
CA MET A 165 -4.59 4.85 2.54
C MET A 165 -5.00 6.33 2.61
N GLN A 166 -5.11 6.91 3.81
CA GLN A 166 -5.35 8.35 3.97
C GLN A 166 -4.19 9.19 3.43
N ALA A 167 -2.95 8.70 3.52
CA ALA A 167 -1.80 9.37 2.91
C ALA A 167 -1.97 9.52 1.39
N GLY A 168 -2.56 8.53 0.71
CA GLY A 168 -2.91 8.61 -0.71
C GLY A 168 -3.89 9.73 -1.01
N ARG A 169 -4.93 9.89 -0.19
CA ARG A 169 -5.90 10.99 -0.34
C ARG A 169 -5.26 12.36 -0.13
N ILE A 170 -4.36 12.48 0.86
CA ILE A 170 -3.62 13.73 1.12
C ILE A 170 -2.79 14.13 -0.10
N LEU A 171 -2.01 13.21 -0.66
CA LEU A 171 -1.17 13.52 -1.82
C LEU A 171 -1.99 13.78 -3.09
N GLN A 172 -3.06 13.05 -3.36
CA GLN A 172 -3.96 13.35 -4.47
C GLN A 172 -4.53 14.77 -4.35
N LYS A 173 -4.96 15.17 -3.16
CA LYS A 173 -5.51 16.50 -2.93
C LYS A 173 -4.43 17.59 -3.04
N ASN A 174 -3.30 17.43 -2.34
CA ASN A 174 -2.27 18.47 -2.25
C ASN A 174 -1.50 18.66 -3.56
N LEU A 175 -1.21 17.57 -4.27
CA LEU A 175 -0.36 17.63 -5.47
C LEU A 175 -1.15 17.67 -6.78
N ARG A 176 -2.41 17.23 -6.78
CA ARG A 176 -3.24 17.14 -7.99
C ARG A 176 -4.57 17.89 -7.89
N GLY A 177 -4.96 18.35 -6.71
CA GLY A 177 -6.28 18.95 -6.47
C GLY A 177 -7.44 17.96 -6.64
N LYS A 178 -7.17 16.65 -6.56
CA LYS A 178 -8.14 15.59 -6.80
C LYS A 178 -8.63 14.97 -5.50
N GLU A 179 -9.94 14.88 -5.34
CA GLU A 179 -10.53 14.06 -4.28
C GLU A 179 -10.47 12.58 -4.68
N SER A 180 -10.07 11.73 -3.74
CA SER A 180 -10.03 10.28 -3.90
C SER A 180 -10.63 9.60 -2.67
N PHE A 181 -10.95 8.32 -2.82
CA PHE A 181 -11.70 7.56 -1.82
C PHE A 181 -10.97 6.28 -1.43
N ILE A 182 -11.32 5.77 -0.26
CA ILE A 182 -10.83 4.49 0.24
C ILE A 182 -12.00 3.54 0.47
N ILE A 183 -11.83 2.28 0.13
CA ILE A 183 -12.72 1.19 0.52
C ILE A 183 -11.97 0.34 1.54
N VAL A 184 -12.45 0.41 2.78
CA VAL A 184 -11.90 -0.39 3.87
C VAL A 184 -12.66 -1.71 3.92
N THR A 185 -11.94 -2.82 3.79
CA THR A 185 -12.52 -4.16 3.95
C THR A 185 -12.37 -4.60 5.40
N GLY A 186 -13.50 -4.96 6.03
CA GLY A 186 -13.51 -5.67 7.31
C GLY A 186 -13.19 -7.16 7.14
N TYR A 187 -12.85 -7.80 8.25
CA TYR A 187 -12.72 -9.26 8.32
C TYR A 187 -14.08 -9.93 8.37
#